data_94c07b4b9f6276f1a05fe5531b22bb06
#
_entry.id   94c07b4b9f6276f1a05fe5531b22bb06
#
_cell.length_a   1.000
_cell.length_b   1.000
_cell.length_c   1.000
_cell.angle_alpha   90.00
_cell.angle_beta   90.00
_cell.angle_gamma   90.00
#
_symmetry.space_group_name_H-M   'P 1'
#
loop_
_entity.id
_entity.type
_entity.pdbx_description
1 polymer ?
#
loop_
_entity_poly.entity_id
_entity_poly.type
_entity_poly.pdbx_seq_one_letter_code
_entity_poly.pdbx_strand_id
1 'polypeptide(L)'
;MRKRPFRDREIGIVDIDDASSGEHVIEFHDPAIGATGAHLAVVIPEDGGWEDALVSVSPRVNEISAAFVTWSLETARAIAFPSTTT
;
A
#
# COMPACT_ATOMS: atom_id res chain seq x y z
N MET A 1 -12.32 -2.76 5.14
CA MET A 1 -11.08 -3.16 4.43
C MET A 1 -11.42 -3.67 3.05
N ARG A 2 -10.78 -3.12 2.04
CA ARG A 2 -10.88 -3.64 0.68
C ARG A 2 -10.00 -4.85 0.52
N LYS A 3 -10.38 -5.75 -0.40
CA LYS A 3 -9.53 -6.90 -0.73
C LYS A 3 -9.33 -6.96 -2.23
N ARG A 4 -8.11 -7.28 -2.64
CA ARG A 4 -7.80 -7.46 -4.05
C ARG A 4 -6.97 -8.71 -4.24
N PRO A 5 -7.18 -9.43 -5.33
CA PRO A 5 -6.41 -10.65 -5.58
C PRO A 5 -4.98 -10.34 -5.98
N PHE A 6 -4.07 -11.12 -5.44
CA PHE A 6 -2.68 -11.14 -5.86
C PHE A 6 -2.27 -12.61 -5.89
N ARG A 7 -2.08 -13.13 -7.08
CA ARG A 7 -1.80 -14.55 -7.31
C ARG A 7 -2.94 -15.42 -6.74
N ASP A 8 -2.64 -16.30 -5.79
CA ASP A 8 -3.61 -17.25 -5.24
C ASP A 8 -4.23 -16.80 -3.92
N ARG A 9 -4.05 -15.54 -3.55
CA ARG A 9 -4.58 -15.03 -2.28
C ARG A 9 -5.13 -13.63 -2.43
N GLU A 10 -5.86 -13.22 -1.42
CA GLU A 10 -6.44 -11.88 -1.37
C GLU A 10 -5.68 -11.02 -0.39
N ILE A 11 -5.31 -9.83 -0.83
CA ILE A 11 -4.59 -8.86 -0.02
C ILE A 11 -5.57 -7.84 0.53
N GLY A 12 -5.54 -7.64 1.84
CA GLY A 12 -6.32 -6.58 2.47
C GLY A 12 -5.68 -5.23 2.23
N ILE A 13 -6.48 -4.24 1.87
CA ILE A 13 -6.01 -2.89 1.59
C ILE A 13 -6.76 -1.91 2.47
N VAL A 14 -6.04 -1.12 3.25
CA VAL A 14 -6.60 -0.07 4.08
C VAL A 14 -6.12 1.27 3.54
N ASP A 15 -7.05 2.13 3.22
CA ASP A 15 -6.81 3.44 2.62
C ASP A 15 -7.22 4.49 3.64
N ILE A 16 -6.24 5.23 4.15
CA ILE A 16 -6.43 6.15 5.26
C ILE A 16 -5.98 7.55 4.89
N ASP A 17 -6.85 8.53 5.13
CA ASP A 17 -6.45 9.93 5.09
C ASP A 17 -6.21 10.37 6.53
N ASP A 18 -4.96 10.62 6.87
CA ASP A 18 -4.60 11.03 8.22
C ASP A 18 -4.87 12.52 8.40
N ALA A 19 -5.90 12.82 9.14
CA ALA A 19 -6.33 14.22 9.34
C ALA A 19 -5.30 15.05 10.11
N SER A 20 -4.47 14.40 10.94
CA SER A 20 -3.50 15.14 11.75
C SER A 20 -2.25 15.52 10.97
N SER A 21 -1.82 14.67 10.04
CA SER A 21 -0.61 14.94 9.25
C SER A 21 -0.92 15.35 7.81
N GLY A 22 -2.15 15.12 7.36
CA GLY A 22 -2.52 15.34 5.98
C GLY A 22 -2.03 14.26 5.03
N GLU A 23 -1.38 13.24 5.57
CA GLU A 23 -0.84 12.17 4.74
C GLU A 23 -1.91 11.20 4.28
N HIS A 24 -1.71 10.66 3.09
CA HIS A 24 -2.54 9.58 2.57
C HIS A 24 -1.73 8.29 2.70
N VAL A 25 -2.24 7.34 3.48
CA VAL A 25 -1.55 6.09 3.76
C VAL A 25 -2.34 4.93 3.20
N ILE A 26 -1.68 4.09 2.42
CA ILE A 26 -2.31 2.90 1.83
C ILE A 26 -1.54 1.68 2.34
N GLU A 27 -2.21 0.87 3.16
CA GLU A 27 -1.60 -0.30 3.79
C GLU A 27 -1.99 -1.58 3.11
N PHE A 28 -1.04 -2.49 3.00
CA PHE A 28 -1.26 -3.80 2.39
C PHE A 28 -1.03 -4.90 3.42
N HIS A 29 -2.03 -5.75 3.58
CA HIS A 29 -2.04 -6.84 4.55
C HIS A 29 -2.12 -8.17 3.81
N ASP A 30 -1.03 -8.94 3.85
CA ASP A 30 -0.97 -10.25 3.18
C ASP A 30 -1.18 -11.35 4.22
N PRO A 31 -2.31 -12.07 4.15
CA PRO A 31 -2.59 -13.12 5.14
C PRO A 31 -1.58 -14.28 5.09
N ALA A 32 -0.92 -14.47 3.97
CA ALA A 32 0.07 -15.55 3.84
C ALA A 32 1.31 -15.31 4.70
N ILE A 33 1.58 -14.06 5.06
CA ILE A 33 2.74 -13.75 5.90
C ILE A 33 2.45 -14.03 7.36
N GLY A 34 1.17 -14.00 7.74
CA GLY A 34 0.75 -14.41 9.08
C GLY A 34 1.04 -13.44 10.22
N ALA A 35 1.66 -12.32 9.94
CA ALA A 35 1.93 -11.31 10.96
C ALA A 35 0.71 -10.41 11.15
N THR A 36 0.65 -9.75 12.30
CA THR A 36 -0.37 -8.74 12.54
C THR A 36 0.09 -7.40 11.98
N GLY A 37 -0.85 -6.62 11.49
CA GLY A 37 -0.57 -5.30 10.95
C GLY A 37 -0.19 -5.31 9.48
N ALA A 38 0.09 -4.14 8.96
CA ALA A 38 0.45 -3.98 7.56
C ALA A 38 1.86 -4.50 7.30
N HIS A 39 2.03 -5.15 6.17
CA HIS A 39 3.35 -5.65 5.75
C HIS A 39 4.08 -4.60 4.94
N LEU A 40 3.35 -3.80 4.22
CA LEU A 40 3.88 -2.72 3.41
C LEU A 40 2.86 -1.58 3.42
N ALA A 41 3.34 -0.36 3.52
CA ALA A 41 2.49 0.81 3.42
C ALA A 41 3.13 1.83 2.50
N VAL A 42 2.30 2.49 1.72
CA VAL A 42 2.73 3.61 0.89
C VAL A 42 2.20 4.88 1.53
N VAL A 43 3.10 5.81 1.82
CA VAL A 43 2.76 7.06 2.48
C VAL A 43 2.98 8.21 1.50
N ILE A 44 1.92 8.95 1.24
CA ILE A 44 1.96 10.08 0.32
C ILE A 44 1.79 11.35 1.15
N PRO A 45 2.78 12.26 1.12
CA PRO A 45 2.70 13.48 1.91
C PRO A 45 1.55 14.37 1.48
N GLU A 46 1.10 15.21 2.38
CA GLU A 46 0.09 16.23 2.07
C GLU A 46 0.59 17.08 0.89
N ASP A 47 -0.29 17.23 -0.09
CA ASP A 47 0.01 17.97 -1.33
C ASP A 47 1.17 17.41 -2.14
N GLY A 48 1.60 16.18 -1.83
CA GLY A 48 2.66 15.53 -2.59
C GLY A 48 2.13 14.71 -3.75
N GLY A 49 2.99 14.48 -4.72
CA GLY A 49 2.70 13.59 -5.84
C GLY A 49 3.30 12.21 -5.61
N TRP A 50 3.21 11.37 -6.63
CA TRP A 50 3.77 10.03 -6.53
C TRP A 50 5.29 10.05 -6.32
N GLU A 51 5.96 11.05 -6.88
CA GLU A 51 7.40 11.21 -6.73
C GLU A 51 7.83 11.49 -5.28
N ASP A 52 6.90 11.90 -4.44
CA ASP A 52 7.16 12.17 -3.02
C ASP A 52 6.77 11.01 -2.13
N ALA A 53 6.15 9.98 -2.68
CA ALA A 53 5.66 8.85 -1.92
C ALA A 53 6.79 8.03 -1.32
N LEU A 54 6.58 7.53 -0.11
CA LEU A 54 7.54 6.70 0.60
C LEU A 54 6.94 5.33 0.85
N VAL A 55 7.81 4.32 0.91
CA VAL A 55 7.39 2.95 1.22
C VAL A 55 7.91 2.59 2.60
N SER A 56 7.01 2.12 3.44
CA SER A 56 7.33 1.62 4.77
C SER A 56 7.07 0.12 4.79
N VAL A 57 8.06 -0.66 5.21
CA VAL A 57 7.95 -2.12 5.30
C VAL A 57 7.99 -2.52 6.76
N SER A 58 7.15 -3.48 7.14
CA SER A 58 7.10 -3.94 8.52
C SER A 58 8.48 -4.45 8.97
N PRO A 59 8.96 -4.03 10.15
CA PRO A 59 10.24 -4.53 10.66
C PRO A 59 10.20 -6.02 11.03
N ARG A 60 9.02 -6.62 11.06
CA ARG A 60 8.86 -8.05 11.35
C ARG A 60 9.04 -8.92 10.10
N VAL A 61 9.19 -8.30 8.94
CA VAL A 61 9.34 -9.00 7.68
C VAL A 61 10.78 -8.82 7.21
N ASN A 62 11.55 -9.91 7.18
CA ASN A 62 12.95 -9.86 6.76
C ASN A 62 13.08 -9.72 5.25
N GLU A 63 12.21 -10.42 4.53
CA GLU A 63 12.21 -10.41 3.08
C GLU A 63 10.79 -10.27 2.58
N ILE A 64 10.62 -9.56 1.50
CA ILE A 64 9.32 -9.39 0.90
C ILE A 64 9.47 -9.63 -0.61
N SER A 65 8.48 -10.31 -1.19
CA SER A 65 8.50 -10.63 -2.61
C SER A 65 8.60 -9.37 -3.46
N ALA A 66 9.54 -9.35 -4.39
CA ALA A 66 9.67 -8.24 -5.32
C ALA A 66 8.39 -8.06 -6.15
N ALA A 67 7.78 -9.16 -6.55
CA ALA A 67 6.51 -9.10 -7.29
C ALA A 67 5.40 -8.48 -6.46
N PHE A 68 5.35 -8.81 -5.17
CA PHE A 68 4.36 -8.23 -4.27
C PHE A 68 4.59 -6.72 -4.11
N VAL A 69 5.84 -6.30 -3.96
CA VAL A 69 6.18 -4.88 -3.85
C VAL A 69 5.75 -4.13 -5.11
N THR A 70 6.09 -4.65 -6.27
CA THR A 70 5.71 -4.03 -7.54
C THR A 70 4.19 -3.90 -7.65
N TRP A 71 3.48 -4.99 -7.36
CA TRP A 71 2.02 -4.99 -7.42
C TRP A 71 1.42 -3.99 -6.43
N SER A 72 1.97 -3.95 -5.21
CA SER A 72 1.49 -3.03 -4.18
C SER A 72 1.69 -1.57 -4.59
N LEU A 73 2.85 -1.26 -5.16
CA LEU A 73 3.14 0.11 -5.61
C LEU A 73 2.21 0.52 -6.76
N GLU A 74 1.99 -0.35 -7.72
CA GLU A 74 1.09 -0.09 -8.83
C GLU A 74 -0.34 0.12 -8.33
N THR A 75 -0.77 -0.73 -7.40
CA THR A 75 -2.10 -0.65 -6.83
C THR A 75 -2.28 0.64 -6.03
N ALA A 76 -1.30 0.98 -5.19
CA ALA A 76 -1.34 2.20 -4.40
C ALA A 76 -1.40 3.45 -5.28
N ARG A 77 -0.60 3.46 -6.32
CA ARG A 77 -0.60 4.59 -7.26
C ARG A 77 -1.95 4.77 -7.92
N ALA A 78 -2.57 3.67 -8.34
CA ALA A 78 -3.89 3.72 -8.97
C ALA A 78 -4.97 4.19 -8.01
N ILE A 79 -4.85 3.85 -6.73
CA ILE A 79 -5.81 4.29 -5.70
C ILE A 79 -5.64 5.78 -5.42
N ALA A 80 -4.41 6.23 -5.21
CA ALA A 80 -4.12 7.60 -4.81
C ALA A 80 -4.25 8.58 -5.98
N PHE A 81 -3.88 8.13 -7.18
CA PHE A 81 -3.88 8.98 -8.37
C PHE A 81 -4.60 8.26 -9.51
N PRO A 82 -5.93 8.13 -9.41
CA PRO A 82 -6.67 7.40 -10.44
C PRO A 82 -6.52 8.10 -11.77
N SER A 83 -6.32 7.27 -12.81
CA SER A 83 -6.24 7.79 -14.17
C SER A 83 -7.62 8.26 -14.60
N THR A 84 -7.69 9.49 -15.12
CA THR A 84 -8.91 10.02 -15.68
C THR A 84 -8.89 9.97 -17.21
N THR A 85 -7.90 9.32 -17.76
CA THR A 85 -7.79 9.21 -19.22
C THR A 85 -8.93 8.38 -19.77
N THR A 86 -9.53 8.89 -20.75
CA THR A 86 -10.61 8.20 -21.46
C THR A 86 -10.13 7.78 -22.84
#